data_217f1f2f899e475477db34b175309f6d
#
_entry.id   217f1f2f899e475477db34b175309f6d
#
_cell.length_a   1.000
_cell.length_b   1.000
_cell.length_c   1.000
_cell.angle_alpha   90.00
_cell.angle_beta   90.00
_cell.angle_gamma   90.00
#
_symmetry.space_group_name_H-M   'P 1'
#
loop_
_entity.id
_entity.type
_entity.pdbx_description
1 polymer ?
#
loop_
_entity_poly.entity_id
_entity_poly.type
_entity_poly.pdbx_seq_one_letter_code
_entity_poly.pdbx_strand_id
1 'polypeptide(L)'
;MKKFVLSFAVLMMGMSLFTACSSDDDDNKKDPIIEEVTPYHFDLTVTVGKQGGMGRDVTTIMQTRDSLNAGSVVDFKNAGTEINADYSMEAIVKGKYYYQVPVSDDRFVKLRYENGQMKVVKTQPFKGNTYNCRQYCHAWINDSTLIIMAANGDKNAIVWTKLNTIDMTIINEGTLGINVAEGWESFTTSGIVAYRESDSKLFYFYYNKKGSGRKATKEEKFHVAVINAGTMAVEQDNLCPFAAEMAGSAYGELLQQTTFFDEQGTLYLAAFSDTSIGEEGKLLHIKKGEFNIDANYNGFPNSDGKLLTTQYLGNGKVFCYSRHDDDALGTAIDNYAHYYSIVDLNAKTRTRMSFNGTEIPYSSGRFSQRSAFAEKENKVYFGVNTETAQPQIYVYDVKTGSVSEGVKIAEGYFFEQIRILEGDTYTVVK
;
A
#
# COMPACT_ATOMS: atom_id res chain seq x y z
N MET A 1 -34.51 -1.18 23.08
CA MET A 1 -34.04 -2.30 22.26
C MET A 1 -34.45 -2.03 20.81
N LYS A 2 -33.64 -1.42 20.02
CA LYS A 2 -33.81 -1.29 18.55
C LYS A 2 -32.50 -1.73 17.93
N LYS A 3 -32.56 -2.81 17.16
CA LYS A 3 -31.46 -3.37 16.38
C LYS A 3 -31.17 -2.40 15.23
N PHE A 4 -29.99 -1.85 15.18
CA PHE A 4 -29.47 -1.19 13.99
C PHE A 4 -28.79 -2.26 13.12
N VAL A 5 -29.40 -2.53 11.99
CA VAL A 5 -28.81 -3.27 10.89
C VAL A 5 -28.07 -2.24 10.03
N LEU A 6 -26.78 -2.38 9.93
CA LEU A 6 -25.96 -1.55 9.03
C LEU A 6 -26.16 -2.07 7.60
N SER A 7 -26.97 -1.36 6.82
CA SER A 7 -27.16 -1.63 5.40
C SER A 7 -26.02 -0.98 4.62
N PHE A 8 -25.27 -1.77 3.90
CA PHE A 8 -24.46 -1.32 2.78
C PHE A 8 -25.40 -0.72 1.73
N ALA A 9 -25.34 0.58 1.54
CA ALA A 9 -26.08 1.27 0.49
C ALA A 9 -25.36 1.07 -0.85
N VAL A 10 -25.77 0.07 -1.58
CA VAL A 10 -25.57 0.01 -3.02
C VAL A 10 -26.48 1.06 -3.64
N LEU A 11 -25.90 2.05 -4.26
CA LEU A 11 -26.61 3.11 -4.99
C LEU A 11 -27.26 2.50 -6.24
N MET A 12 -28.50 2.01 -6.10
CA MET A 12 -29.33 1.71 -7.26
C MET A 12 -29.95 3.01 -7.75
N MET A 13 -29.48 3.51 -8.88
CA MET A 13 -30.19 4.52 -9.64
C MET A 13 -31.49 3.93 -10.21
N GLY A 14 -32.58 4.59 -9.89
CA GLY A 14 -33.92 4.17 -10.19
C GLY A 14 -34.22 4.00 -11.69
N MET A 15 -34.81 2.87 -11.98
CA MET A 15 -35.63 2.71 -13.20
C MET A 15 -37.08 2.97 -12.84
N SER A 16 -37.66 3.94 -13.51
CA SER A 16 -39.08 4.27 -13.51
C SER A 16 -39.90 3.08 -14.00
N LEU A 17 -40.78 2.59 -13.15
CA LEU A 17 -41.81 1.60 -13.51
C LEU A 17 -42.88 2.27 -14.37
N PHE A 18 -43.00 1.84 -15.61
CA PHE A 18 -44.23 2.02 -16.39
C PHE A 18 -45.12 0.79 -16.13
N THR A 19 -46.18 0.99 -15.38
CA THR A 19 -47.28 0.02 -15.29
C THR A 19 -48.13 0.12 -16.54
N ALA A 20 -48.12 -0.91 -17.35
CA ALA A 20 -49.19 -1.18 -18.32
C ALA A 20 -49.82 -2.50 -17.94
N CYS A 21 -51.09 -2.45 -17.56
CA CYS A 21 -51.95 -3.63 -17.42
C CYS A 21 -52.32 -4.16 -18.81
N SER A 22 -52.11 -5.46 -19.04
CA SER A 22 -53.01 -6.28 -19.85
C SER A 22 -52.74 -7.77 -19.60
N SER A 23 -53.81 -8.43 -19.21
CA SER A 23 -54.27 -9.82 -19.29
C SER A 23 -53.31 -10.95 -19.75
N ASP A 24 -53.29 -11.96 -18.88
CA ASP A 24 -53.18 -13.40 -19.13
C ASP A 24 -52.43 -13.90 -20.37
N ASP A 25 -51.20 -14.42 -20.12
CA ASP A 25 -50.81 -15.74 -20.65
C ASP A 25 -49.60 -16.24 -19.84
N ASP A 26 -49.71 -17.48 -19.42
CA ASP A 26 -48.78 -18.26 -18.62
C ASP A 26 -47.46 -18.54 -19.39
N ASP A 27 -46.50 -17.67 -19.32
CA ASP A 27 -45.14 -17.96 -19.76
C ASP A 27 -44.16 -17.51 -18.64
N ASN A 28 -43.66 -18.50 -17.90
CA ASN A 28 -42.64 -18.41 -16.87
C ASN A 28 -41.26 -17.98 -17.48
N LYS A 29 -41.24 -16.88 -18.20
CA LYS A 29 -39.98 -16.21 -18.62
C LYS A 29 -39.47 -15.40 -17.44
N LYS A 30 -38.54 -15.97 -16.68
CA LYS A 30 -37.73 -15.17 -15.76
C LYS A 30 -37.03 -14.11 -16.60
N ASP A 31 -37.17 -12.85 -16.22
CA ASP A 31 -36.40 -11.78 -16.81
C ASP A 31 -34.91 -12.14 -16.72
N PRO A 32 -34.15 -11.92 -17.79
CA PRO A 32 -32.71 -12.24 -17.77
C PRO A 32 -32.03 -11.43 -16.67
N ILE A 33 -31.27 -12.12 -15.83
CA ILE A 33 -30.45 -11.46 -14.80
C ILE A 33 -29.28 -10.81 -15.52
N ILE A 34 -29.24 -9.49 -15.47
CA ILE A 34 -28.14 -8.69 -16.02
C ILE A 34 -27.14 -8.47 -14.88
N GLU A 35 -25.91 -8.92 -15.06
CA GLU A 35 -24.83 -8.76 -14.11
C GLU A 35 -23.68 -7.95 -14.73
N GLU A 36 -23.25 -6.89 -14.04
CA GLU A 36 -22.02 -6.17 -14.39
C GLU A 36 -20.81 -6.88 -13.77
N VAL A 37 -19.86 -7.25 -14.62
CA VAL A 37 -18.63 -7.93 -14.21
C VAL A 37 -17.45 -7.00 -14.48
N THR A 38 -16.72 -6.66 -13.43
CA THR A 38 -15.41 -6.00 -13.53
C THR A 38 -14.35 -7.06 -13.28
N PRO A 39 -13.67 -7.54 -14.33
CA PRO A 39 -12.58 -8.48 -14.19
C PRO A 39 -11.38 -7.76 -13.54
N TYR A 40 -10.44 -8.52 -13.02
CA TYR A 40 -9.16 -7.99 -12.61
C TYR A 40 -8.02 -8.85 -13.18
N HIS A 41 -6.84 -8.29 -13.20
CA HIS A 41 -5.61 -8.96 -13.64
C HIS A 41 -4.45 -8.59 -12.72
N PHE A 42 -3.36 -9.32 -12.87
CA PHE A 42 -2.12 -9.10 -12.13
C PHE A 42 -1.08 -8.51 -13.06
N ASP A 43 -0.51 -7.37 -12.69
CA ASP A 43 0.71 -6.87 -13.28
C ASP A 43 1.90 -7.33 -12.45
N LEU A 44 2.73 -8.15 -13.05
CA LEU A 44 3.98 -8.64 -12.47
C LEU A 44 5.15 -7.80 -13.00
N THR A 45 5.99 -7.34 -12.09
CA THR A 45 7.21 -6.61 -12.44
C THR A 45 8.42 -7.38 -11.95
N VAL A 46 9.42 -7.48 -12.82
CA VAL A 46 10.72 -8.09 -12.54
C VAL A 46 11.85 -7.18 -12.99
N THR A 47 13.03 -7.39 -12.41
CA THR A 47 14.27 -6.83 -12.93
C THR A 47 15.17 -7.93 -13.47
N VAL A 48 16.02 -7.58 -14.47
CA VAL A 48 16.90 -8.55 -15.09
C VAL A 48 18.14 -8.78 -14.25
N GLY A 49 18.38 -10.03 -13.90
CA GLY A 49 19.58 -10.53 -13.26
C GLY A 49 19.76 -10.23 -11.78
N LYS A 50 19.25 -9.12 -11.27
CA LYS A 50 19.39 -8.71 -9.85
C LYS A 50 18.29 -7.78 -9.39
N GLN A 51 18.21 -7.57 -8.10
CA GLN A 51 17.29 -6.62 -7.48
C GLN A 51 17.46 -5.21 -8.04
N GLY A 52 16.34 -4.58 -8.38
CA GLY A 52 16.26 -3.16 -8.72
C GLY A 52 16.30 -2.25 -7.49
N GLY A 53 16.07 -0.97 -7.69
CA GLY A 53 15.96 0.08 -6.66
C GLY A 53 17.22 0.91 -6.47
N MET A 54 17.12 1.95 -5.67
CA MET A 54 18.13 2.92 -5.21
C MET A 54 19.40 3.06 -6.07
N GLY A 55 19.24 3.65 -7.27
CA GLY A 55 20.39 3.99 -8.14
C GLY A 55 21.04 2.79 -8.82
N ARG A 56 20.43 1.62 -8.81
CA ARG A 56 20.85 0.49 -9.62
C ARG A 56 20.33 0.64 -11.05
N ASP A 57 21.23 0.59 -11.99
CA ASP A 57 20.88 0.51 -13.40
C ASP A 57 20.49 -0.95 -13.72
N VAL A 58 19.21 -1.19 -13.83
CA VAL A 58 18.63 -2.52 -14.14
C VAL A 58 17.47 -2.35 -15.10
N THR A 59 17.33 -3.30 -16.01
CA THR A 59 16.16 -3.37 -16.89
C THR A 59 14.97 -3.88 -16.10
N THR A 60 13.88 -3.12 -16.10
CA THR A 60 12.61 -3.46 -15.46
C THR A 60 11.61 -3.89 -16.51
N ILE A 61 11.00 -5.06 -16.31
CA ILE A 61 10.05 -5.65 -17.26
C ILE A 61 8.73 -5.94 -16.54
N MET A 62 7.63 -5.59 -17.19
CA MET A 62 6.28 -5.86 -16.69
C MET A 62 5.51 -6.78 -17.63
N GLN A 63 4.70 -7.67 -17.06
CA GLN A 63 3.78 -8.54 -17.79
C GLN A 63 2.45 -8.64 -17.05
N THR A 64 1.33 -8.51 -17.78
CA THR A 64 -0.02 -8.76 -17.26
C THR A 64 -0.39 -10.22 -17.35
N ARG A 65 -1.06 -10.73 -16.29
CA ARG A 65 -1.55 -12.10 -16.18
C ARG A 65 -2.96 -12.12 -15.59
N ASP A 66 -3.82 -12.96 -16.15
CA ASP A 66 -5.17 -13.17 -15.60
C ASP A 66 -5.18 -14.09 -14.38
N SER A 67 -4.13 -14.86 -14.18
CA SER A 67 -3.99 -15.81 -13.06
C SER A 67 -2.52 -15.99 -12.67
N LEU A 68 -2.30 -16.17 -11.38
CA LEU A 68 -1.00 -16.53 -10.79
C LEU A 68 -1.03 -17.91 -10.12
N ASN A 69 -2.02 -18.74 -10.41
CA ASN A 69 -2.10 -20.10 -9.90
C ASN A 69 -0.96 -20.98 -10.47
N ALA A 70 -0.62 -22.06 -9.77
CA ALA A 70 0.43 -22.99 -10.16
C ALA A 70 0.20 -23.59 -11.56
N GLY A 71 1.27 -24.05 -12.18
CA GLY A 71 1.25 -24.83 -13.43
C GLY A 71 2.06 -24.25 -14.58
N SER A 72 2.56 -23.02 -14.50
CA SER A 72 3.43 -22.44 -15.53
C SER A 72 4.59 -21.66 -14.94
N VAL A 73 5.70 -21.64 -15.69
CA VAL A 73 6.80 -20.70 -15.46
C VAL A 73 6.50 -19.44 -16.26
N VAL A 74 6.51 -18.30 -15.60
CA VAL A 74 6.35 -17.00 -16.27
C VAL A 74 7.70 -16.57 -16.83
N ASP A 75 7.81 -16.53 -18.14
CA ASP A 75 8.98 -16.02 -18.85
C ASP A 75 8.67 -14.64 -19.43
N PHE A 76 9.55 -13.68 -19.15
CA PHE A 76 9.40 -12.29 -19.57
C PHE A 76 10.12 -11.99 -20.90
N LYS A 77 10.90 -12.94 -21.44
CA LYS A 77 11.77 -12.73 -22.60
C LYS A 77 11.02 -12.31 -23.88
N ASN A 78 9.82 -12.89 -24.08
CA ASN A 78 9.06 -12.63 -25.31
C ASN A 78 7.64 -12.11 -25.06
N ALA A 79 7.28 -11.92 -23.82
CA ALA A 79 5.91 -11.58 -23.41
C ALA A 79 5.84 -10.42 -22.42
N GLY A 80 6.97 -9.92 -21.96
CA GLY A 80 7.07 -8.75 -21.10
C GLY A 80 7.42 -7.49 -21.90
N THR A 81 7.10 -6.35 -21.30
CA THR A 81 7.44 -5.03 -21.82
C THR A 81 8.42 -4.36 -20.88
N GLU A 82 9.52 -3.87 -21.44
CA GLU A 82 10.43 -3.02 -20.69
C GLU A 82 9.73 -1.71 -20.31
N ILE A 83 9.78 -1.36 -19.06
CA ILE A 83 9.21 -0.12 -18.53
C ILE A 83 10.24 0.62 -17.70
N ASN A 84 10.05 1.94 -17.56
CA ASN A 84 10.81 2.69 -16.57
C ASN A 84 10.43 2.18 -15.16
N ALA A 85 11.44 1.85 -14.33
CA ALA A 85 11.26 1.35 -12.97
C ALA A 85 10.36 2.26 -12.11
N ASP A 86 10.41 3.56 -12.35
CA ASP A 86 9.60 4.56 -11.63
C ASP A 86 8.09 4.34 -11.83
N TYR A 87 7.67 3.75 -12.94
CA TYR A 87 6.24 3.50 -13.19
C TYR A 87 5.66 2.34 -12.38
N SER A 88 6.49 1.40 -11.98
CA SER A 88 6.04 0.19 -11.31
C SER A 88 6.20 0.25 -9.80
N MET A 89 7.34 0.76 -9.34
CA MET A 89 7.76 0.57 -7.94
C MET A 89 7.12 1.57 -6.99
N GLU A 90 6.88 2.78 -7.42
CA GLU A 90 6.42 3.88 -6.56
C GLU A 90 5.09 4.50 -7.01
N ALA A 91 4.37 3.84 -7.89
CA ALA A 91 3.06 4.32 -8.30
C ALA A 91 1.97 3.95 -7.28
N ILE A 92 1.07 4.88 -7.05
CA ILE A 92 -0.21 4.62 -6.38
C ILE A 92 -1.10 3.86 -7.36
N VAL A 93 -1.76 2.81 -6.90
CA VAL A 93 -2.66 2.01 -7.73
C VAL A 93 -4.08 2.09 -7.18
N LYS A 94 -5.05 2.37 -8.07
CA LYS A 94 -6.47 2.26 -7.75
C LYS A 94 -7.30 1.97 -9.02
N GLY A 95 -8.17 0.99 -8.92
CA GLY A 95 -8.96 0.52 -10.06
C GLY A 95 -8.04 0.05 -11.19
N LYS A 96 -8.18 0.62 -12.37
CA LYS A 96 -7.38 0.29 -13.56
C LYS A 96 -6.22 1.24 -13.85
N TYR A 97 -5.84 2.08 -12.88
CA TYR A 97 -4.89 3.17 -13.10
C TYR A 97 -3.73 3.14 -12.12
N TYR A 98 -2.61 3.61 -12.64
CA TYR A 98 -1.44 4.03 -11.87
C TYR A 98 -1.43 5.56 -11.76
N TYR A 99 -0.98 6.07 -10.61
CA TYR A 99 -0.83 7.50 -10.36
C TYR A 99 0.53 7.77 -9.74
N GLN A 100 1.23 8.80 -10.22
CA GLN A 100 2.55 9.15 -9.68
C GLN A 100 2.99 10.56 -9.98
N VAL A 101 4.02 11.01 -9.26
CA VAL A 101 4.86 12.16 -9.61
C VAL A 101 6.07 11.62 -10.36
N PRO A 102 6.29 11.97 -11.63
CA PRO A 102 7.48 11.57 -12.39
C PRO A 102 8.77 12.14 -11.79
N VAL A 103 9.91 11.53 -12.14
CA VAL A 103 11.23 11.92 -11.58
C VAL A 103 11.60 13.36 -11.90
N SER A 104 11.19 13.89 -13.04
CA SER A 104 11.67 15.17 -13.58
C SER A 104 10.61 16.25 -13.74
N ASP A 105 9.40 16.05 -13.21
CA ASP A 105 8.26 16.90 -13.53
C ASP A 105 7.48 17.41 -12.34
N ASP A 106 7.07 18.68 -12.38
CA ASP A 106 6.18 19.33 -11.41
C ASP A 106 4.71 19.02 -11.71
N ARG A 107 4.38 17.75 -11.90
CA ARG A 107 3.01 17.32 -12.24
C ARG A 107 2.68 15.97 -11.64
N PHE A 108 1.40 15.71 -11.52
CA PHE A 108 0.85 14.40 -11.21
C PHE A 108 0.36 13.72 -12.48
N VAL A 109 0.63 12.44 -12.66
CA VAL A 109 0.33 11.69 -13.88
C VAL A 109 -0.56 10.51 -13.56
N LYS A 110 -1.61 10.34 -14.37
CA LYS A 110 -2.49 9.17 -14.41
C LYS A 110 -2.10 8.31 -15.61
N LEU A 111 -1.81 7.04 -15.35
CA LEU A 111 -1.34 6.10 -16.36
C LEU A 111 -2.22 4.87 -16.38
N ARG A 112 -2.21 4.16 -17.51
CA ARG A 112 -2.80 2.84 -17.69
C ARG A 112 -1.84 1.95 -18.44
N TYR A 113 -1.68 0.72 -17.98
CA TYR A 113 -0.94 -0.28 -18.75
C TYR A 113 -1.90 -1.03 -19.67
N GLU A 114 -1.67 -0.94 -20.96
CA GLU A 114 -2.51 -1.56 -21.98
C GLU A 114 -1.67 -2.04 -23.16
N ASN A 115 -1.96 -3.25 -23.63
CA ASN A 115 -1.32 -3.82 -24.82
C ASN A 115 0.22 -3.75 -24.77
N GLY A 116 0.77 -4.06 -23.60
CA GLY A 116 2.22 -4.03 -23.39
C GLY A 116 2.83 -2.63 -23.32
N GLN A 117 2.06 -1.58 -23.06
CA GLN A 117 2.58 -0.21 -22.99
C GLN A 117 2.00 0.56 -21.80
N MET A 118 2.85 1.32 -21.14
CA MET A 118 2.41 2.29 -20.12
C MET A 118 1.97 3.57 -20.84
N LYS A 119 0.67 3.84 -20.85
CA LYS A 119 0.08 5.00 -21.53
C LYS A 119 -0.27 6.09 -20.53
N VAL A 120 0.11 7.32 -20.83
CA VAL A 120 -0.35 8.49 -20.10
C VAL A 120 -1.81 8.76 -20.48
N VAL A 121 -2.70 8.66 -19.49
CA VAL A 121 -4.12 8.98 -19.64
C VAL A 121 -4.35 10.47 -19.49
N LYS A 122 -3.75 11.06 -18.45
CA LYS A 122 -3.85 12.49 -18.16
C LYS A 122 -2.73 12.95 -17.27
N THR A 123 -2.37 14.22 -17.39
CA THR A 123 -1.41 14.90 -16.53
C THR A 123 -2.01 16.14 -15.91
N GLN A 124 -1.60 16.48 -14.70
CA GLN A 124 -2.01 17.69 -13.99
C GLN A 124 -0.77 18.36 -13.39
N PRO A 125 -0.35 19.51 -13.92
CA PRO A 125 0.68 20.33 -13.28
C PRO A 125 0.22 20.80 -11.90
N PHE A 126 1.12 20.81 -10.93
CA PHE A 126 0.86 21.43 -9.64
C PHE A 126 0.76 22.95 -9.80
N LYS A 127 0.03 23.60 -8.91
CA LYS A 127 -0.18 25.08 -8.96
C LYS A 127 0.89 25.83 -8.16
N GLY A 128 1.17 25.38 -6.95
CA GLY A 128 2.10 26.00 -6.03
C GLY A 128 3.02 25.03 -5.31
N ASN A 129 2.56 23.83 -5.08
CA ASN A 129 3.36 22.78 -4.45
C ASN A 129 4.14 21.98 -5.49
N THR A 130 5.28 21.44 -5.05
CA THR A 130 6.09 20.50 -5.83
C THR A 130 6.39 19.27 -5.00
N TYR A 131 6.51 18.13 -5.65
CA TYR A 131 6.82 16.86 -5.01
C TYR A 131 7.94 16.16 -5.78
N ASN A 132 8.84 15.55 -5.04
CA ASN A 132 9.82 14.68 -5.64
C ASN A 132 9.25 13.27 -5.80
N CYS A 133 9.56 12.61 -6.91
CA CYS A 133 9.27 11.20 -7.10
C CYS A 133 9.75 10.40 -5.88
N ARG A 134 8.93 9.45 -5.41
CA ARG A 134 9.22 8.57 -4.26
C ARG A 134 9.27 9.26 -2.89
N GLN A 135 9.01 10.55 -2.79
CA GLN A 135 9.19 11.31 -1.55
C GLN A 135 7.89 11.99 -1.13
N TYR A 136 6.78 11.29 -1.26
CA TYR A 136 5.47 11.71 -0.78
C TYR A 136 4.70 10.52 -0.22
N CYS A 137 3.74 10.79 0.62
CA CYS A 137 2.73 9.84 1.07
C CYS A 137 1.36 10.23 0.52
N HIS A 138 0.40 9.31 0.61
CA HIS A 138 -0.92 9.54 0.06
C HIS A 138 -2.03 8.88 0.89
N ALA A 139 -3.24 9.41 0.75
CA ALA A 139 -4.46 8.77 1.24
C ALA A 139 -5.62 9.05 0.28
N TRP A 140 -6.50 8.08 0.14
CA TRP A 140 -7.77 8.25 -0.56
C TRP A 140 -8.82 8.73 0.45
N ILE A 141 -9.44 9.89 0.19
CA ILE A 141 -10.52 10.44 1.02
C ILE A 141 -11.87 9.84 0.62
N ASN A 142 -12.00 9.53 -0.65
CA ASN A 142 -13.12 8.79 -1.24
C ASN A 142 -12.67 8.19 -2.59
N ASP A 143 -13.57 7.64 -3.38
CA ASP A 143 -13.24 6.97 -4.65
C ASP A 143 -12.61 7.88 -5.70
N SER A 144 -12.82 9.17 -5.62
CA SER A 144 -12.33 10.13 -6.61
C SER A 144 -11.35 11.17 -6.05
N THR A 145 -11.21 11.29 -4.72
CA THR A 145 -10.37 12.31 -4.11
C THR A 145 -9.14 11.69 -3.47
N LEU A 146 -8.00 11.99 -4.05
CA LEU A 146 -6.69 11.63 -3.55
C LEU A 146 -6.03 12.83 -2.87
N ILE A 147 -5.43 12.63 -1.72
CA ILE A 147 -4.50 13.59 -1.11
C ILE A 147 -3.09 13.05 -1.19
N ILE A 148 -2.14 13.90 -1.56
CA ILE A 148 -0.70 13.64 -1.45
C ILE A 148 -0.07 14.68 -0.53
N MET A 149 0.91 14.25 0.25
CA MET A 149 1.58 15.07 1.27
C MET A 149 3.08 14.76 1.31
N ALA A 150 3.88 15.77 1.58
CA ALA A 150 5.32 15.64 1.79
C ALA A 150 5.89 16.87 2.50
N ALA A 151 7.14 16.80 2.94
CA ALA A 151 7.91 18.02 3.18
C ALA A 151 8.21 18.70 1.82
N ASN A 152 8.20 20.04 1.80
CA ASN A 152 8.59 20.81 0.62
C ASN A 152 10.08 20.61 0.27
N GLY A 153 10.55 21.19 -0.83
CA GLY A 153 11.93 21.04 -1.29
C GLY A 153 12.98 21.41 -0.22
N ASP A 154 12.74 22.45 0.56
CA ASP A 154 13.60 22.90 1.67
C ASP A 154 13.38 22.11 2.97
N LYS A 155 12.37 21.24 3.00
CA LYS A 155 11.96 20.45 4.18
C LYS A 155 11.64 21.25 5.43
N ASN A 156 11.24 22.50 5.26
CA ASN A 156 10.86 23.41 6.34
C ASN A 156 9.35 23.61 6.49
N ALA A 157 8.56 23.03 5.58
CA ALA A 157 7.11 23.04 5.60
C ALA A 157 6.56 21.69 5.11
N ILE A 158 5.40 21.27 5.60
CA ILE A 158 4.66 20.13 5.12
C ILE A 158 3.59 20.63 4.17
N VAL A 159 3.69 20.24 2.90
CA VAL A 159 2.76 20.61 1.83
C VAL A 159 1.76 19.50 1.54
N TRP A 160 0.60 19.87 1.05
CA TRP A 160 -0.45 18.94 0.65
C TRP A 160 -1.15 19.39 -0.62
N THR A 161 -1.60 18.45 -1.42
CA THR A 161 -2.41 18.66 -2.63
C THR A 161 -3.56 17.67 -2.64
N LYS A 162 -4.80 18.15 -2.79
CA LYS A 162 -5.99 17.35 -3.06
C LYS A 162 -6.29 17.34 -4.54
N LEU A 163 -6.50 16.16 -5.10
CA LEU A 163 -6.79 15.94 -6.51
C LEU A 163 -8.12 15.21 -6.68
N ASN A 164 -8.91 15.65 -7.66
CA ASN A 164 -9.95 14.82 -8.25
C ASN A 164 -9.30 13.92 -9.31
N THR A 165 -9.32 12.63 -9.10
CA THR A 165 -8.65 11.66 -9.98
C THR A 165 -9.48 11.21 -11.18
N ILE A 166 -10.77 11.59 -11.25
CA ILE A 166 -11.62 11.33 -12.42
C ILE A 166 -11.17 12.25 -13.56
N ASP A 167 -11.17 13.55 -13.30
CA ASP A 167 -10.83 14.59 -14.28
C ASP A 167 -9.39 15.11 -14.13
N MET A 168 -8.63 14.59 -13.16
CA MET A 168 -7.26 15.00 -12.86
C MET A 168 -7.14 16.51 -12.62
N THR A 169 -8.03 17.08 -11.81
CA THR A 169 -7.96 18.49 -11.43
C THR A 169 -7.51 18.67 -9.98
N ILE A 170 -6.74 19.71 -9.72
CA ILE A 170 -6.40 20.09 -8.34
C ILE A 170 -7.61 20.75 -7.71
N ILE A 171 -8.14 20.14 -6.66
CA ILE A 171 -9.23 20.70 -5.86
C ILE A 171 -8.68 21.84 -5.03
N ASN A 172 -7.61 21.60 -4.27
CA ASN A 172 -6.94 22.59 -3.45
C ASN A 172 -5.50 22.14 -3.10
N GLU A 173 -4.65 23.11 -2.78
CA GLU A 173 -3.27 22.94 -2.32
C GLU A 173 -2.99 23.85 -1.15
N GLY A 174 -2.03 23.48 -0.33
CA GLY A 174 -1.60 24.34 0.77
C GLY A 174 -0.46 23.76 1.58
N THR A 175 -0.22 24.41 2.70
CA THR A 175 0.79 24.03 3.68
C THR A 175 0.10 23.77 5.02
N LEU A 176 0.54 22.77 5.77
CA LEU A 176 0.07 22.57 7.14
C LEU A 176 0.64 23.66 8.06
N GLY A 177 -0.15 24.06 9.04
CA GLY A 177 0.25 25.04 10.05
C GLY A 177 1.17 24.44 11.15
N ILE A 178 2.18 23.67 10.72
CA ILE A 178 3.17 23.02 11.60
C ILE A 178 4.54 23.63 11.28
N ASN A 179 5.27 24.03 12.31
CA ASN A 179 6.64 24.52 12.17
C ASN A 179 7.65 23.45 12.56
N VAL A 180 8.83 23.50 11.98
CA VAL A 180 9.97 22.71 12.46
C VAL A 180 10.23 23.08 13.92
N ALA A 181 10.35 22.07 14.78
CA ALA A 181 10.53 22.30 16.22
C ALA A 181 11.88 22.99 16.54
N GLU A 182 11.90 23.72 17.64
CA GLU A 182 13.10 24.42 18.09
C GLU A 182 14.29 23.44 18.29
N GLY A 183 15.44 23.80 17.75
CA GLY A 183 16.65 22.98 17.78
C GLY A 183 16.76 21.95 16.64
N TRP A 184 15.75 21.84 15.81
CA TRP A 184 15.72 21.00 14.62
C TRP A 184 15.83 21.85 13.33
N GLU A 185 16.14 21.24 12.20
CA GLU A 185 16.42 21.95 10.95
C GLU A 185 15.41 21.65 9.84
N SER A 186 14.77 20.49 9.89
CA SER A 186 13.90 20.03 8.81
C SER A 186 12.92 18.95 9.26
N PHE A 187 11.86 18.75 8.49
CA PHE A 187 10.95 17.60 8.61
C PHE A 187 11.51 16.34 7.95
N THR A 188 10.96 15.17 8.31
CA THR A 188 11.10 13.96 7.51
C THR A 188 10.59 14.21 6.08
N THR A 189 11.19 13.54 5.10
CA THR A 189 10.98 13.88 3.68
C THR A 189 9.52 13.71 3.23
N SER A 190 8.82 12.67 3.65
CA SER A 190 7.46 12.40 3.18
C SER A 190 6.45 12.20 4.29
N GLY A 191 6.83 11.69 5.45
CA GLY A 191 5.87 11.22 6.45
C GLY A 191 5.02 10.03 5.98
N ILE A 192 3.98 9.74 6.74
CA ILE A 192 2.95 8.75 6.40
C ILE A 192 1.60 9.38 6.69
N VAL A 193 0.60 9.18 5.83
CA VAL A 193 -0.76 9.68 6.04
C VAL A 193 -1.78 8.56 5.98
N ALA A 194 -2.75 8.60 6.91
CA ALA A 194 -3.92 7.71 6.91
C ALA A 194 -5.20 8.54 7.04
N TYR A 195 -6.26 8.16 6.35
CA TYR A 195 -7.56 8.82 6.42
C TYR A 195 -8.57 7.95 7.16
N ARG A 196 -9.16 8.48 8.21
CA ARG A 196 -10.25 7.86 8.96
C ARG A 196 -11.59 8.46 8.53
N GLU A 197 -12.38 7.68 7.81
CA GLU A 197 -13.65 8.12 7.24
C GLU A 197 -14.69 8.48 8.30
N SER A 198 -14.75 7.71 9.38
CA SER A 198 -15.80 7.82 10.40
C SER A 198 -15.91 9.21 11.05
N ASP A 199 -14.85 9.99 11.08
CA ASP A 199 -14.78 11.34 11.63
C ASP A 199 -14.09 12.36 10.70
N SER A 200 -13.80 11.95 9.47
CA SER A 200 -13.17 12.78 8.45
C SER A 200 -11.83 13.38 8.90
N LYS A 201 -10.99 12.56 9.54
CA LYS A 201 -9.66 12.97 9.99
C LYS A 201 -8.55 12.32 9.18
N LEU A 202 -7.51 13.10 8.91
CA LEU A 202 -6.23 12.62 8.46
C LEU A 202 -5.28 12.55 9.65
N PHE A 203 -4.53 11.46 9.74
CA PHE A 203 -3.44 11.27 10.68
C PHE A 203 -2.15 11.33 9.88
N TYR A 204 -1.33 12.34 10.13
CA TYR A 204 -0.06 12.52 9.46
C TYR A 204 1.07 12.27 10.45
N PHE A 205 1.87 11.25 10.18
CA PHE A 205 3.00 10.83 11.02
C PHE A 205 4.29 11.43 10.46
N TYR A 206 5.06 12.12 11.29
CA TYR A 206 6.30 12.78 10.89
C TYR A 206 7.27 12.92 12.08
N TYR A 207 8.51 13.25 11.79
CA TYR A 207 9.50 13.63 12.80
C TYR A 207 10.39 14.75 12.28
N ASN A 208 11.02 15.49 13.20
CA ASN A 208 12.00 16.50 12.87
C ASN A 208 13.40 15.90 12.76
N LYS A 209 14.24 16.51 11.94
CA LYS A 209 15.61 16.09 11.63
C LYS A 209 16.59 17.22 11.74
N LYS A 210 17.86 16.89 12.03
CA LYS A 210 19.00 17.78 12.00
C LYS A 210 20.13 17.18 11.20
N GLY A 211 20.73 17.97 10.34
CA GLY A 211 21.75 17.51 9.40
C GLY A 211 21.16 16.80 8.16
N SER A 212 22.01 16.21 7.35
CA SER A 212 21.65 15.60 6.08
C SER A 212 22.28 14.24 5.86
N GLY A 213 21.70 13.45 4.93
CA GLY A 213 22.21 12.15 4.54
C GLY A 213 22.24 11.14 5.70
N ARG A 214 23.20 10.24 5.65
CA ARG A 214 23.35 9.16 6.66
C ARG A 214 23.77 9.63 8.05
N LYS A 215 24.22 10.90 8.18
CA LYS A 215 24.62 11.51 9.46
C LYS A 215 23.50 12.36 10.07
N ALA A 216 22.34 12.43 9.43
CA ALA A 216 21.21 13.15 9.98
C ALA A 216 20.76 12.48 11.30
N THR A 217 20.58 13.27 12.32
CA THR A 217 19.90 12.88 13.55
C THR A 217 18.40 13.15 13.39
N LYS A 218 17.57 12.41 14.08
CA LYS A 218 16.11 12.55 14.11
C LYS A 218 15.63 12.50 15.54
N GLU A 219 14.43 12.95 15.77
CA GLU A 219 13.78 12.81 17.07
C GLU A 219 13.64 11.32 17.44
N GLU A 220 13.75 11.04 18.72
CA GLU A 220 13.52 9.67 19.25
C GLU A 220 12.04 9.24 19.14
N LYS A 221 11.16 10.21 19.04
CA LYS A 221 9.71 10.02 18.96
C LYS A 221 9.17 10.78 17.77
N PHE A 222 8.28 10.15 17.02
CA PHE A 222 7.59 10.82 15.93
C PHE A 222 6.33 11.54 16.41
N HIS A 223 5.84 12.47 15.62
CA HIS A 223 4.62 13.23 15.85
C HIS A 223 3.45 12.62 15.09
N VAL A 224 2.25 12.88 15.59
CA VAL A 224 0.97 12.55 14.97
C VAL A 224 0.14 13.83 14.86
N ALA A 225 0.16 14.44 13.69
CA ALA A 225 -0.74 15.55 13.41
C ALA A 225 -2.13 15.03 13.03
N VAL A 226 -3.15 15.48 13.77
CA VAL A 226 -4.56 15.21 13.48
C VAL A 226 -5.12 16.37 12.70
N ILE A 227 -5.57 16.10 11.49
CA ILE A 227 -5.93 17.13 10.52
C ILE A 227 -7.39 16.93 10.10
N ASN A 228 -8.16 18.01 10.06
CA ASN A 228 -9.49 18.01 9.49
C ASN A 228 -9.40 17.80 7.97
N ALA A 229 -9.91 16.69 7.45
CA ALA A 229 -9.78 16.38 6.02
C ALA A 229 -10.54 17.34 5.10
N GLY A 230 -11.55 18.06 5.59
CA GLY A 230 -12.28 19.09 4.83
C GLY A 230 -11.46 20.36 4.65
N THR A 231 -11.02 20.94 5.76
CA THR A 231 -10.36 22.27 5.83
C THR A 231 -8.84 22.22 5.75
N MET A 232 -8.23 21.05 6.01
CA MET A 232 -6.78 20.85 6.19
C MET A 232 -6.19 21.60 7.39
N ALA A 233 -7.03 22.01 8.33
CA ALA A 233 -6.57 22.58 9.60
C ALA A 233 -6.00 21.49 10.49
N VAL A 234 -4.84 21.74 11.09
CA VAL A 234 -4.26 20.91 12.14
C VAL A 234 -5.04 21.16 13.42
N GLU A 235 -5.67 20.13 13.96
CA GLU A 235 -6.46 20.22 15.18
C GLU A 235 -5.65 19.82 16.42
N GLN A 236 -4.73 18.87 16.25
CA GLN A 236 -3.81 18.41 17.28
C GLN A 236 -2.47 18.02 16.65
N ASP A 237 -1.41 18.12 17.43
CA ASP A 237 -0.08 17.65 17.10
C ASP A 237 0.50 16.94 18.32
N ASN A 238 0.42 15.62 18.30
CA ASN A 238 0.68 14.78 19.46
C ASN A 238 2.01 14.05 19.27
N LEU A 239 2.78 13.92 20.35
CA LEU A 239 4.02 13.15 20.35
C LEU A 239 3.72 11.68 20.62
N CYS A 240 4.36 10.76 19.87
CA CYS A 240 4.30 9.34 20.16
C CYS A 240 4.76 9.06 21.60
N PRO A 241 4.04 8.28 22.41
CA PRO A 241 4.44 8.00 23.79
C PRO A 241 5.70 7.13 23.89
N PHE A 242 6.06 6.43 22.81
CA PHE A 242 7.20 5.54 22.74
C PHE A 242 8.35 6.15 21.96
N ALA A 243 9.59 5.80 22.29
CA ALA A 243 10.73 5.98 21.41
C ALA A 243 10.60 5.00 20.25
N ALA A 244 10.22 5.50 19.09
CA ALA A 244 9.96 4.69 17.90
C ALA A 244 10.07 5.52 16.63
N GLU A 245 10.37 4.83 15.54
CA GLU A 245 10.36 5.37 14.19
C GLU A 245 9.19 4.80 13.39
N MET A 246 8.74 5.56 12.42
CA MET A 246 7.75 5.08 11.45
C MET A 246 8.44 4.10 10.49
N ALA A 247 7.83 2.96 10.23
CA ALA A 247 8.21 2.12 9.10
C ALA A 247 7.89 2.87 7.80
N GLY A 248 8.73 2.68 6.77
CA GLY A 248 8.51 3.33 5.48
C GLY A 248 8.97 4.79 5.40
N SER A 249 9.91 5.20 6.23
CA SER A 249 10.49 6.55 6.17
C SER A 249 11.57 6.73 5.09
N ALA A 250 11.94 5.66 4.38
CA ALA A 250 12.90 5.69 3.30
C ALA A 250 12.22 5.48 1.96
N TYR A 251 12.66 6.15 0.93
CA TYR A 251 12.20 6.12 -0.48
C TYR A 251 11.10 5.07 -0.77
N GLY A 252 11.17 4.20 -1.71
CA GLY A 252 10.12 3.28 -2.11
C GLY A 252 9.28 2.60 -1.03
N GLU A 253 9.70 2.64 0.24
CA GLU A 253 8.88 2.22 1.37
C GLU A 253 7.68 3.16 1.62
N LEU A 254 7.76 4.41 1.19
CA LEU A 254 6.80 5.47 1.50
C LEU A 254 5.45 5.28 0.81
N LEU A 255 5.44 4.61 -0.33
CA LEU A 255 4.22 4.30 -1.07
C LEU A 255 3.71 2.89 -0.79
N GLN A 256 4.36 2.16 0.11
CA GLN A 256 3.93 0.85 0.54
C GLN A 256 2.90 0.96 1.67
N GLN A 257 2.14 -0.08 1.84
CA GLN A 257 1.12 -0.14 2.86
C GLN A 257 1.74 -0.36 4.25
N THR A 258 1.76 0.69 5.06
CA THR A 258 2.31 0.67 6.43
C THR A 258 1.25 0.98 7.49
N THR A 259 0.05 1.38 7.05
CA THR A 259 -1.10 1.66 7.91
C THR A 259 -2.33 0.92 7.43
N PHE A 260 -3.22 0.59 8.34
CA PHE A 260 -4.53 0.03 8.03
C PHE A 260 -5.53 0.34 9.15
N PHE A 261 -6.82 0.14 8.86
CA PHE A 261 -7.89 0.17 9.85
C PHE A 261 -8.47 -1.22 10.02
N ASP A 262 -8.81 -1.58 11.28
CA ASP A 262 -9.61 -2.76 11.56
C ASP A 262 -11.12 -2.47 11.39
N GLU A 263 -11.96 -3.50 11.58
CA GLU A 263 -13.43 -3.36 11.46
C GLU A 263 -14.03 -2.45 12.54
N GLN A 264 -13.31 -2.26 13.63
CA GLN A 264 -13.71 -1.34 14.71
C GLN A 264 -13.35 0.10 14.40
N GLY A 265 -12.57 0.34 13.35
CA GLY A 265 -12.06 1.65 12.94
C GLY A 265 -10.84 2.10 13.75
N THR A 266 -10.13 1.18 14.37
CA THR A 266 -8.82 1.42 14.98
C THR A 266 -7.77 1.55 13.88
N LEU A 267 -7.02 2.65 13.90
CA LEU A 267 -5.88 2.86 13.00
C LEU A 267 -4.64 2.15 13.57
N TYR A 268 -4.00 1.34 12.75
CA TYR A 268 -2.71 0.73 13.05
C TYR A 268 -1.60 1.32 12.19
N LEU A 269 -0.41 1.45 12.78
CA LEU A 269 0.80 1.93 12.13
C LEU A 269 1.94 0.95 12.40
N ALA A 270 2.60 0.48 11.34
CA ALA A 270 3.85 -0.22 11.43
C ALA A 270 4.96 0.78 11.83
N ALA A 271 5.61 0.50 12.96
CA ALA A 271 6.70 1.27 13.52
C ALA A 271 7.84 0.35 13.95
N PHE A 272 8.95 0.89 14.33
CA PHE A 272 10.09 0.14 14.90
C PHE A 272 10.87 0.99 15.87
N SER A 273 11.65 0.34 16.73
CA SER A 273 12.63 0.99 17.59
C SER A 273 13.98 0.31 17.43
N ASP A 274 15.05 1.10 17.45
CA ASP A 274 16.38 0.57 17.51
C ASP A 274 16.63 0.00 18.90
N THR A 275 17.17 -1.20 18.95
CA THR A 275 17.58 -1.88 20.18
C THR A 275 19.06 -2.23 20.09
N SER A 276 19.64 -2.70 21.19
CA SER A 276 21.02 -3.16 21.20
C SER A 276 21.30 -4.40 20.34
N ILE A 277 20.22 -5.07 19.88
CA ILE A 277 20.30 -6.27 19.04
C ILE A 277 19.70 -6.04 17.64
N GLY A 278 19.36 -4.80 17.29
CA GLY A 278 18.81 -4.44 15.99
C GLY A 278 17.46 -3.75 16.06
N GLU A 279 16.74 -3.71 14.94
CA GLU A 279 15.42 -3.06 14.83
C GLU A 279 14.31 -3.99 15.31
N GLU A 280 13.58 -3.58 16.34
CA GLU A 280 12.37 -4.27 16.81
C GLU A 280 11.13 -3.69 16.15
N GLY A 281 10.40 -4.51 15.42
CA GLY A 281 9.14 -4.11 14.80
C GLY A 281 8.01 -3.94 15.80
N LYS A 282 7.21 -2.88 15.62
CA LYS A 282 6.04 -2.54 16.44
C LYS A 282 4.83 -2.28 15.58
N LEU A 283 3.66 -2.63 16.10
CA LEU A 283 2.39 -2.28 15.49
C LEU A 283 1.62 -1.40 16.48
N LEU A 284 1.76 -0.10 16.34
CA LEU A 284 1.12 0.89 17.21
C LEU A 284 -0.31 1.15 16.76
N HIS A 285 -1.19 1.65 17.63
CA HIS A 285 -2.55 1.94 17.24
C HIS A 285 -3.13 3.24 17.85
N ILE A 286 -4.13 3.78 17.15
CA ILE A 286 -5.01 4.86 17.60
C ILE A 286 -6.44 4.32 17.51
N LYS A 287 -7.13 4.21 18.65
CA LYS A 287 -8.49 3.70 18.69
C LYS A 287 -9.48 4.63 17.97
N LYS A 288 -10.57 4.07 17.51
CA LYS A 288 -11.67 4.84 16.93
C LYS A 288 -12.15 5.94 17.91
N GLY A 289 -12.24 7.18 17.39
CA GLY A 289 -12.63 8.34 18.20
C GLY A 289 -11.52 8.92 19.06
N GLU A 290 -10.35 8.27 19.17
CA GLU A 290 -9.16 8.81 19.82
C GLU A 290 -8.21 9.44 18.79
N PHE A 291 -7.28 10.28 19.28
CA PHE A 291 -6.37 11.03 18.44
C PHE A 291 -4.89 10.84 18.83
N ASN A 292 -4.65 10.07 19.87
CA ASN A 292 -3.32 9.74 20.38
C ASN A 292 -3.03 8.26 20.19
N ILE A 293 -1.76 7.94 19.98
CA ILE A 293 -1.30 6.56 20.09
C ILE A 293 -1.54 6.09 21.52
N ASP A 294 -2.16 4.92 21.67
CA ASP A 294 -2.47 4.33 22.96
C ASP A 294 -1.19 3.96 23.72
N ALA A 295 -0.89 4.71 24.78
CA ALA A 295 0.31 4.52 25.60
C ALA A 295 0.32 3.18 26.37
N ASN A 296 -0.85 2.53 26.48
CA ASN A 296 -0.97 1.21 27.12
C ASN A 296 -0.86 0.03 26.14
N TYR A 297 -0.69 0.35 24.83
CA TYR A 297 -0.54 -0.62 23.76
C TYR A 297 0.75 -0.36 23.00
N ASN A 298 1.77 -1.13 23.29
CA ASN A 298 3.07 -1.06 22.63
C ASN A 298 3.18 -2.01 21.41
N GLY A 299 2.04 -2.43 20.87
CA GLY A 299 1.96 -3.50 19.90
C GLY A 299 2.13 -4.86 20.55
N PHE A 300 2.52 -5.85 19.76
CA PHE A 300 3.10 -7.05 20.35
C PHE A 300 4.60 -6.98 20.07
N PRO A 301 5.41 -7.14 21.11
CA PRO A 301 6.85 -7.10 20.96
C PRO A 301 7.25 -8.19 19.97
N ASN A 302 8.09 -7.81 19.05
CA ASN A 302 8.55 -8.72 18.03
C ASN A 302 10.03 -8.55 17.83
N SER A 303 10.78 -9.46 18.43
CA SER A 303 12.22 -9.57 18.24
C SER A 303 12.63 -9.98 16.83
N ASP A 304 11.65 -10.29 15.95
CA ASP A 304 11.92 -10.77 14.60
C ASP A 304 12.08 -9.63 13.59
N GLY A 305 12.38 -8.42 14.03
CA GLY A 305 12.74 -7.30 13.19
C GLY A 305 11.58 -6.45 12.70
N LYS A 306 11.89 -5.62 11.73
CA LYS A 306 11.06 -4.53 11.24
C LYS A 306 9.90 -5.01 10.38
N LEU A 307 8.68 -4.50 10.64
CA LEU A 307 7.55 -4.61 9.73
C LEU A 307 7.73 -3.61 8.56
N LEU A 308 7.71 -4.08 7.32
CA LEU A 308 7.88 -3.24 6.13
C LEU A 308 6.56 -2.90 5.47
N THR A 309 5.69 -3.91 5.26
CA THR A 309 4.34 -3.71 4.77
C THR A 309 3.34 -4.47 5.62
N THR A 310 2.14 -3.92 5.73
CA THR A 310 1.04 -4.52 6.47
C THR A 310 -0.21 -4.46 5.60
N GLN A 311 -0.94 -5.56 5.50
CA GLN A 311 -2.17 -5.66 4.74
C GLN A 311 -3.24 -6.34 5.58
N TYR A 312 -4.27 -5.58 5.95
CA TYR A 312 -5.37 -6.11 6.74
C TYR A 312 -6.23 -7.07 5.91
N LEU A 313 -6.52 -8.23 6.47
CA LEU A 313 -7.27 -9.31 5.81
C LEU A 313 -8.67 -9.53 6.40
N GLY A 314 -9.01 -8.77 7.44
CA GLY A 314 -10.23 -8.97 8.21
C GLY A 314 -10.06 -9.89 9.42
N ASN A 315 -11.02 -9.82 10.34
CA ASN A 315 -11.08 -10.66 11.56
C ASN A 315 -9.79 -10.61 12.41
N GLY A 316 -9.14 -9.45 12.47
CA GLY A 316 -7.92 -9.25 13.24
C GLY A 316 -6.67 -9.90 12.64
N LYS A 317 -6.71 -10.33 11.37
CA LYS A 317 -5.55 -10.88 10.68
C LYS A 317 -4.87 -9.84 9.80
N VAL A 318 -3.55 -9.79 9.87
CA VAL A 318 -2.72 -8.89 9.06
C VAL A 318 -1.65 -9.69 8.35
N PHE A 319 -1.56 -9.57 7.04
CA PHE A 319 -0.47 -10.11 6.25
C PHE A 319 0.69 -9.12 6.26
N CYS A 320 1.85 -9.56 6.68
CA CYS A 320 3.02 -8.71 6.87
C CYS A 320 4.21 -9.20 6.05
N TYR A 321 4.93 -8.27 5.43
CA TYR A 321 6.28 -8.47 4.92
C TYR A 321 7.26 -7.79 5.87
N SER A 322 8.32 -8.48 6.23
CA SER A 322 9.19 -8.08 7.34
C SER A 322 10.64 -8.37 7.03
N ARG A 323 11.54 -7.65 7.69
CA ARG A 323 12.97 -7.93 7.67
C ARG A 323 13.37 -8.48 9.03
N HIS A 324 13.99 -9.66 9.02
CA HIS A 324 14.68 -10.19 10.21
C HIS A 324 15.95 -9.38 10.45
N ASP A 325 16.19 -9.00 11.67
CA ASP A 325 17.37 -8.23 12.05
C ASP A 325 18.33 -9.13 12.84
N ASP A 326 18.99 -10.02 12.11
CA ASP A 326 20.02 -10.92 12.63
C ASP A 326 21.32 -10.59 11.93
N ASP A 327 22.37 -10.32 12.69
CA ASP A 327 23.71 -10.06 12.18
C ASP A 327 24.21 -11.16 11.24
N ALA A 328 23.81 -12.42 11.48
CA ALA A 328 24.17 -13.56 10.63
C ALA A 328 23.55 -13.48 9.22
N LEU A 329 22.37 -12.84 9.08
CA LEU A 329 21.70 -12.61 7.80
C LEU A 329 22.14 -11.31 7.13
N GLY A 330 22.83 -10.44 7.87
CA GLY A 330 23.29 -9.13 7.42
C GLY A 330 22.16 -8.10 7.34
N THR A 331 22.54 -6.83 7.26
CA THR A 331 21.63 -5.68 7.31
C THR A 331 21.44 -4.96 5.97
N ALA A 332 22.11 -5.39 4.91
CA ALA A 332 21.96 -4.79 3.59
C ALA A 332 20.57 -5.06 3.01
N ILE A 333 20.09 -4.11 2.20
CA ILE A 333 18.73 -4.18 1.60
C ILE A 333 18.54 -5.35 0.63
N ASP A 334 19.60 -5.89 0.12
CA ASP A 334 19.66 -7.02 -0.81
C ASP A 334 19.98 -8.35 -0.14
N ASN A 335 20.07 -8.37 1.19
CA ASN A 335 20.25 -9.61 1.93
C ASN A 335 18.98 -10.45 1.94
N TYR A 336 19.15 -11.75 2.04
CA TYR A 336 18.06 -12.73 2.18
C TYR A 336 17.63 -12.82 3.66
N ALA A 337 17.08 -11.71 4.16
CA ALA A 337 16.63 -11.56 5.53
C ALA A 337 15.14 -11.20 5.66
N HIS A 338 14.41 -11.19 4.52
CA HIS A 338 13.02 -10.79 4.49
C HIS A 338 12.10 -12.00 4.48
N TYR A 339 10.93 -11.88 5.11
CA TYR A 339 9.98 -12.97 5.20
C TYR A 339 8.54 -12.47 5.33
N TYR A 340 7.59 -13.35 5.08
CA TYR A 340 6.16 -13.10 5.24
C TYR A 340 5.61 -13.78 6.49
N SER A 341 4.66 -13.12 7.12
CA SER A 341 4.00 -13.61 8.33
C SER A 341 2.54 -13.17 8.40
N ILE A 342 1.76 -13.90 9.17
CA ILE A 342 0.45 -13.46 9.65
C ILE A 342 0.59 -12.96 11.08
N VAL A 343 0.14 -11.74 11.29
CA VAL A 343 -0.09 -11.17 12.61
C VAL A 343 -1.55 -11.37 12.98
N ASP A 344 -1.79 -11.95 14.13
CA ASP A 344 -3.12 -12.06 14.73
C ASP A 344 -3.24 -11.04 15.86
N LEU A 345 -4.03 -9.99 15.62
CA LEU A 345 -4.23 -8.90 16.57
C LEU A 345 -4.98 -9.37 17.84
N ASN A 346 -5.85 -10.36 17.71
CA ASN A 346 -6.65 -10.89 18.81
C ASN A 346 -5.80 -11.81 19.72
N ALA A 347 -5.07 -12.73 19.11
CA ALA A 347 -4.17 -13.64 19.82
C ALA A 347 -2.84 -13.00 20.22
N LYS A 348 -2.49 -11.83 19.64
CA LYS A 348 -1.21 -11.13 19.80
C LYS A 348 -0.02 -12.03 19.44
N THR A 349 -0.17 -12.73 18.32
CA THR A 349 0.86 -13.63 17.80
C THR A 349 1.31 -13.20 16.41
N ARG A 350 2.52 -13.60 16.06
CA ARG A 350 3.07 -13.49 14.71
C ARG A 350 3.55 -14.86 14.29
N THR A 351 3.05 -15.33 13.17
CA THR A 351 3.37 -16.66 12.64
C THR A 351 3.97 -16.51 11.25
N ARG A 352 5.19 -16.98 11.07
CA ARG A 352 5.87 -17.01 9.78
C ARG A 352 5.14 -17.92 8.81
N MET A 353 5.09 -17.52 7.54
CA MET A 353 4.45 -18.31 6.49
C MET A 353 5.18 -19.61 6.25
N SER A 354 4.41 -20.69 6.12
CA SER A 354 4.92 -22.04 5.83
C SER A 354 4.13 -22.69 4.70
N PHE A 355 4.80 -23.54 3.94
CA PHE A 355 4.24 -24.37 2.90
C PHE A 355 4.58 -25.85 3.16
N ASN A 356 3.59 -26.73 3.19
CA ASN A 356 3.74 -28.14 3.52
C ASN A 356 4.53 -28.40 4.82
N GLY A 357 4.28 -27.60 5.86
CA GLY A 357 4.91 -27.74 7.18
C GLY A 357 6.36 -27.22 7.27
N THR A 358 6.89 -26.64 6.19
CA THR A 358 8.22 -26.02 6.18
C THR A 358 8.08 -24.52 6.02
N GLU A 359 8.82 -23.75 6.80
CA GLU A 359 8.86 -22.29 6.65
C GLU A 359 9.31 -21.92 5.23
N ILE A 360 8.61 -20.94 4.64
CA ILE A 360 9.01 -20.37 3.36
C ILE A 360 10.39 -19.72 3.53
N PRO A 361 11.35 -19.98 2.63
CA PRO A 361 12.69 -19.41 2.71
C PRO A 361 12.68 -17.89 2.82
N TYR A 362 13.73 -17.31 3.38
CA TYR A 362 13.93 -15.88 3.37
C TYR A 362 14.01 -15.36 1.94
N SER A 363 13.43 -14.19 1.74
CA SER A 363 13.44 -13.45 0.49
C SER A 363 14.42 -12.30 0.55
N SER A 364 14.87 -11.82 -0.59
CA SER A 364 15.58 -10.57 -0.74
C SER A 364 14.68 -9.46 -1.26
N GLY A 365 15.01 -8.22 -0.93
CA GLY A 365 14.42 -6.99 -1.46
C GLY A 365 13.32 -6.38 -0.60
N ARG A 366 13.48 -5.10 -0.27
CA ARG A 366 12.59 -4.40 0.68
C ARG A 366 11.80 -3.23 0.11
N PHE A 367 12.14 -2.75 -1.10
CA PHE A 367 11.60 -1.47 -1.59
C PHE A 367 10.34 -1.59 -2.44
N SER A 368 9.83 -2.78 -2.67
CA SER A 368 8.68 -2.98 -3.55
C SER A 368 7.53 -3.71 -2.87
N GLN A 369 6.33 -3.45 -3.35
CA GLN A 369 5.12 -4.15 -2.90
C GLN A 369 5.11 -5.56 -3.48
N ARG A 370 5.48 -6.54 -2.67
CA ARG A 370 5.68 -7.94 -3.08
C ARG A 370 4.48 -8.84 -2.86
N SER A 371 3.41 -8.30 -2.31
CA SER A 371 2.16 -9.01 -2.09
C SER A 371 0.97 -8.20 -2.57
N ALA A 372 -0.10 -8.89 -2.95
CA ALA A 372 -1.37 -8.29 -3.32
C ALA A 372 -2.54 -9.12 -2.80
N PHE A 373 -3.52 -8.47 -2.20
CA PHE A 373 -4.71 -9.10 -1.66
C PHE A 373 -5.87 -9.03 -2.65
N ALA A 374 -6.24 -10.14 -3.23
CA ALA A 374 -7.43 -10.31 -4.04
C ALA A 374 -8.65 -10.52 -3.12
N GLU A 375 -9.26 -9.43 -2.65
CA GLU A 375 -10.35 -9.45 -1.68
C GLU A 375 -11.52 -10.32 -2.14
N LYS A 376 -11.90 -10.25 -3.41
CA LYS A 376 -13.01 -11.04 -3.99
C LYS A 376 -12.76 -12.55 -3.88
N GLU A 377 -11.51 -12.99 -3.93
CA GLU A 377 -11.12 -14.39 -3.79
C GLU A 377 -10.75 -14.78 -2.36
N ASN A 378 -10.54 -13.83 -1.47
CA ASN A 378 -9.92 -14.00 -0.15
C ASN A 378 -8.53 -14.65 -0.23
N LYS A 379 -7.70 -14.21 -1.18
CA LYS A 379 -6.35 -14.72 -1.39
C LYS A 379 -5.32 -13.61 -1.39
N VAL A 380 -4.18 -13.87 -0.76
CA VAL A 380 -2.99 -13.02 -0.86
C VAL A 380 -1.97 -13.71 -1.75
N TYR A 381 -1.57 -13.06 -2.82
CA TYR A 381 -0.48 -13.48 -3.69
C TYR A 381 0.80 -12.77 -3.25
N PHE A 382 1.88 -13.50 -3.08
CA PHE A 382 3.14 -12.92 -2.63
C PHE A 382 4.35 -13.61 -3.26
N GLY A 383 5.36 -12.81 -3.59
CA GLY A 383 6.54 -13.28 -4.30
C GLY A 383 7.76 -13.40 -3.38
N VAL A 384 8.52 -14.46 -3.57
CA VAL A 384 9.72 -14.80 -2.79
C VAL A 384 10.91 -14.93 -3.73
N ASN A 385 11.95 -14.13 -3.51
CA ASN A 385 13.24 -14.26 -4.17
C ASN A 385 14.18 -14.98 -3.22
N THR A 386 14.50 -16.22 -3.51
CA THR A 386 15.46 -16.99 -2.72
C THR A 386 16.87 -16.87 -3.29
N GLU A 387 17.88 -17.18 -2.49
CA GLU A 387 19.28 -17.15 -2.91
C GLU A 387 19.62 -18.28 -3.91
N THR A 388 18.96 -19.40 -3.77
CA THR A 388 19.36 -20.67 -4.44
C THR A 388 18.38 -21.20 -5.47
N ALA A 389 17.21 -20.57 -5.61
CA ALA A 389 16.18 -21.00 -6.55
C ALA A 389 15.57 -19.81 -7.29
N GLN A 390 14.92 -20.09 -8.41
CA GLN A 390 14.16 -19.09 -9.16
C GLN A 390 13.03 -18.49 -8.31
N PRO A 391 12.63 -17.25 -8.56
CA PRO A 391 11.57 -16.62 -7.80
C PRO A 391 10.25 -17.38 -7.91
N GLN A 392 9.53 -17.47 -6.79
CA GLN A 392 8.29 -18.21 -6.65
C GLN A 392 7.18 -17.30 -6.13
N ILE A 393 6.01 -17.32 -6.76
CA ILE A 393 4.79 -16.77 -6.19
C ILE A 393 4.13 -17.84 -5.33
N TYR A 394 3.68 -17.48 -4.14
CA TYR A 394 2.84 -18.28 -3.28
C TYR A 394 1.46 -17.63 -3.14
N VAL A 395 0.48 -18.43 -2.76
CA VAL A 395 -0.91 -18.00 -2.56
C VAL A 395 -1.35 -18.40 -1.16
N TYR A 396 -1.69 -17.43 -0.35
CA TYR A 396 -2.28 -17.63 0.98
C TYR A 396 -3.80 -17.50 0.88
N ASP A 397 -4.53 -18.55 1.24
CA ASP A 397 -5.98 -18.54 1.34
C ASP A 397 -6.38 -18.05 2.74
N VAL A 398 -7.04 -16.90 2.80
CA VAL A 398 -7.41 -16.23 4.06
C VAL A 398 -8.45 -17.02 4.85
N LYS A 399 -9.32 -17.76 4.17
CA LYS A 399 -10.40 -18.54 4.81
C LYS A 399 -9.88 -19.80 5.48
N THR A 400 -8.97 -20.48 4.82
CA THR A 400 -8.43 -21.77 5.31
C THR A 400 -7.14 -21.63 6.09
N GLY A 401 -6.43 -20.49 5.92
CA GLY A 401 -5.10 -20.29 6.47
C GLY A 401 -4.00 -21.10 5.78
N SER A 402 -4.30 -21.71 4.64
CA SER A 402 -3.36 -22.56 3.91
C SER A 402 -2.56 -21.77 2.89
N VAL A 403 -1.35 -22.26 2.60
CA VAL A 403 -0.49 -21.74 1.53
C VAL A 403 -0.39 -22.78 0.43
N SER A 404 -0.46 -22.32 -0.80
CA SER A 404 -0.19 -23.12 -2.00
C SER A 404 0.86 -22.45 -2.88
N GLU A 405 1.50 -23.22 -3.75
CA GLU A 405 2.34 -22.65 -4.79
C GLU A 405 1.48 -21.95 -5.84
N GLY A 406 1.97 -20.81 -6.32
CA GLY A 406 1.51 -20.13 -7.52
C GLY A 406 2.50 -20.36 -8.67
N VAL A 407 2.56 -19.40 -9.60
CA VAL A 407 3.49 -19.47 -10.73
C VAL A 407 4.94 -19.29 -10.28
N LYS A 408 5.88 -19.93 -11.00
CA LYS A 408 7.31 -19.67 -10.91
C LYS A 408 7.70 -18.60 -11.91
N ILE A 409 8.71 -17.81 -11.59
CA ILE A 409 9.32 -16.85 -12.51
C ILE A 409 10.59 -17.48 -13.07
N ALA A 410 10.82 -17.34 -14.39
CA ALA A 410 11.97 -17.91 -15.06
C ALA A 410 13.29 -17.45 -14.44
N GLU A 411 14.33 -18.27 -14.60
CA GLU A 411 15.70 -17.91 -14.18
C GLU A 411 16.19 -16.66 -14.88
N GLY A 412 17.06 -15.92 -14.22
CA GLY A 412 17.63 -14.66 -14.75
C GLY A 412 16.78 -13.43 -14.46
N TYR A 413 15.64 -13.59 -13.79
CA TYR A 413 14.82 -12.48 -13.33
C TYR A 413 14.76 -12.44 -11.80
N PHE A 414 14.64 -11.22 -11.28
CA PHE A 414 14.38 -10.95 -9.88
C PHE A 414 12.96 -10.36 -9.74
N PHE A 415 12.10 -11.00 -8.96
CA PHE A 415 10.73 -10.53 -8.74
C PHE A 415 10.73 -9.25 -7.92
N GLU A 416 10.11 -8.20 -8.44
CA GLU A 416 10.05 -6.90 -7.77
C GLU A 416 8.67 -6.62 -7.19
N GLN A 417 7.61 -6.81 -7.96
CA GLN A 417 6.32 -6.30 -7.58
C GLN A 417 5.16 -7.09 -8.17
N ILE A 418 4.06 -7.10 -7.44
CA ILE A 418 2.76 -7.58 -7.87
C ILE A 418 1.71 -6.51 -7.60
N ARG A 419 0.88 -6.22 -8.60
CA ARG A 419 -0.26 -5.32 -8.50
C ARG A 419 -1.51 -6.00 -9.03
N ILE A 420 -2.67 -5.69 -8.42
CA ILE A 420 -3.97 -6.09 -8.93
C ILE A 420 -4.62 -4.83 -9.52
N LEU A 421 -5.01 -4.91 -10.78
CA LEU A 421 -5.71 -3.84 -11.47
C LEU A 421 -7.04 -4.36 -12.03
N GLU A 422 -8.02 -3.48 -12.08
CA GLU A 422 -9.31 -3.75 -12.70
C GLU A 422 -9.22 -3.67 -14.22
N GLY A 423 -9.95 -4.54 -14.90
CA GLY A 423 -10.24 -4.40 -16.33
C GLY A 423 -11.43 -3.49 -16.60
N ASP A 424 -11.85 -3.45 -17.85
CA ASP A 424 -13.07 -2.75 -18.21
C ASP A 424 -14.29 -3.58 -17.80
N THR A 425 -15.28 -2.92 -17.20
CA THR A 425 -16.54 -3.56 -16.82
C THR A 425 -17.34 -3.94 -18.06
N TYR A 426 -17.93 -5.11 -18.07
CA TYR A 426 -18.81 -5.58 -19.11
C TYR A 426 -20.08 -6.23 -18.52
N THR A 427 -21.12 -6.31 -19.32
CA THR A 427 -22.41 -6.86 -18.91
C THR A 427 -22.54 -8.30 -19.35
N VAL A 428 -22.98 -9.16 -18.45
CA VAL A 428 -23.31 -10.57 -18.72
C VAL A 428 -24.81 -10.76 -18.51
N VAL A 429 -25.46 -11.44 -19.44
CA VAL A 429 -26.86 -11.87 -19.34
C VAL A 429 -26.85 -13.33 -18.94
N LYS A 430 -27.43 -13.66 -17.77
CA LYS A 430 -27.54 -15.04 -17.24
C LYS A 430 -28.93 -15.58 -17.44
#